data_44d45152d299569cc2107da5a642b44e
#
_entry.id   44d45152d299569cc2107da5a642b44e
#
_cell.length_a   1.000
_cell.length_b   1.000
_cell.length_c   1.000
_cell.angle_alpha   90.00
_cell.angle_beta   90.00
_cell.angle_gamma   90.00
#
_symmetry.space_group_name_H-M   'P 1'
#
loop_
_entity.id
_entity.type
_entity.pdbx_description
1 polymer ?
#
loop_
_entity_poly.entity_id
_entity_poly.type
_entity_poly.pdbx_seq_one_letter_code
_entity_poly.pdbx_strand_id
1 'polypeptide(L)'
;KLSGAKKAFALPEDALRKEIEKQNRHRGVFTPTDRKAYYETIAVNGFPCLIVREHPKPSERAILYFFGGGMVIGPDKGDLPVMRKLCRETGCDVWFPFYPLCMEHCITETYAMVYECYRKMIALYGGGNVSTCGFSSGGALALGIAAHNNAQPEPLPQPRHIVAVSPGEVPWNDAEKVRMQALNKRDVSIDYAFMVTVEKFMRHGCENVPDYMLSGSRGDFTGVGDIHFFYSADEVLYGALPDFEEACKRANV
;
A
#
# COMPACT_ATOMS: atom_id res chain seq x y z
N LYS A 1 21.71 -13.53 -0.33
CA LYS A 1 20.63 -13.40 -1.38
C LYS A 1 19.85 -12.08 -1.28
N LEU A 2 19.72 -11.49 -0.08
CA LEU A 2 19.11 -10.16 0.13
C LEU A 2 19.88 -9.03 -0.56
N SER A 3 21.22 -9.14 -0.65
CA SER A 3 22.05 -8.16 -1.33
C SER A 3 21.75 -7.93 -2.82
N GLY A 4 21.01 -8.85 -3.47
CA GLY A 4 20.59 -8.71 -4.87
C GLY A 4 19.43 -7.73 -5.05
N ALA A 5 18.47 -7.69 -4.13
CA ALA A 5 17.32 -6.80 -4.20
C ALA A 5 17.76 -5.33 -4.08
N LYS A 6 18.57 -5.02 -3.08
CA LYS A 6 19.09 -3.66 -2.87
C LYS A 6 19.85 -3.14 -4.09
N LYS A 7 20.68 -4.00 -4.71
CA LYS A 7 21.43 -3.62 -5.91
C LYS A 7 20.51 -3.28 -7.09
N ALA A 8 19.38 -3.98 -7.23
CA ALA A 8 18.39 -3.68 -8.25
C ALA A 8 17.75 -2.31 -8.02
N PHE A 9 17.43 -1.98 -6.77
CA PHE A 9 16.85 -0.68 -6.40
C PHE A 9 17.84 0.50 -6.47
N ALA A 10 19.14 0.24 -6.54
CA ALA A 10 20.18 1.26 -6.75
C ALA A 10 20.44 1.59 -8.23
N LEU A 11 19.76 0.92 -9.17
CA LEU A 11 19.97 1.11 -10.60
C LEU A 11 19.45 2.49 -11.07
N PRO A 12 20.09 3.07 -12.09
CA PRO A 12 19.51 4.21 -12.80
C PRO A 12 18.14 3.87 -13.41
N GLU A 13 17.29 4.88 -13.62
CA GLU A 13 15.89 4.72 -14.00
C GLU A 13 15.65 3.72 -15.15
N ASP A 14 16.37 3.84 -16.27
CA ASP A 14 16.18 2.95 -17.43
C ASP A 14 16.54 1.48 -17.12
N ALA A 15 17.59 1.27 -16.34
CA ALA A 15 18.01 -0.07 -15.93
C ALA A 15 17.04 -0.64 -14.87
N LEU A 16 16.57 0.19 -13.96
CA LEU A 16 15.56 -0.15 -12.97
C LEU A 16 14.24 -0.55 -13.65
N ARG A 17 13.78 0.22 -14.64
CA ARG A 17 12.59 -0.09 -15.45
C ARG A 17 12.68 -1.51 -16.04
N LYS A 18 13.79 -1.85 -16.70
CA LYS A 18 14.01 -3.17 -17.30
C LYS A 18 14.02 -4.30 -16.25
N GLU A 19 14.60 -4.03 -15.09
CA GLU A 19 14.61 -5.02 -13.99
C GLU A 19 13.20 -5.22 -13.40
N ILE A 20 12.42 -4.16 -13.24
CA ILE A 20 11.02 -4.23 -12.80
C ILE A 20 10.17 -5.01 -13.84
N GLU A 21 10.27 -4.69 -15.10
CA GLU A 21 9.59 -5.41 -16.19
C GLU A 21 9.92 -6.91 -16.16
N LYS A 22 11.20 -7.25 -15.96
CA LYS A 22 11.65 -8.65 -15.83
C LYS A 22 11.00 -9.34 -14.64
N GLN A 23 10.92 -8.67 -13.48
CA GLN A 23 10.26 -9.22 -12.29
C GLN A 23 8.74 -9.39 -12.52
N ASN A 24 8.10 -8.44 -13.16
CA ASN A 24 6.66 -8.46 -13.41
C ASN A 24 6.23 -9.54 -14.45
N ARG A 25 7.14 -10.12 -15.23
CA ARG A 25 6.80 -11.25 -16.14
C ARG A 25 6.22 -12.47 -15.41
N HIS A 26 6.51 -12.62 -14.13
CA HIS A 26 6.09 -13.76 -13.31
C HIS A 26 5.17 -13.35 -12.14
N ARG A 27 4.75 -12.08 -12.13
CA ARG A 27 3.91 -11.48 -11.11
C ARG A 27 2.63 -10.92 -11.73
N GLY A 28 1.68 -10.53 -10.89
CA GLY A 28 0.43 -9.90 -11.33
C GLY A 28 -0.80 -10.68 -10.85
N VAL A 29 -1.87 -10.58 -11.61
CA VAL A 29 -3.15 -11.21 -11.26
C VAL A 29 -3.02 -12.73 -11.22
N PHE A 30 -3.52 -13.34 -10.15
CA PHE A 30 -3.59 -14.78 -10.00
C PHE A 30 -4.97 -15.22 -9.49
N THR A 31 -5.37 -16.42 -9.89
CA THR A 31 -6.59 -17.06 -9.39
C THR A 31 -6.21 -18.20 -8.46
N PRO A 32 -6.70 -18.21 -7.21
CA PRO A 32 -6.52 -19.36 -6.32
C PRO A 32 -7.21 -20.59 -6.88
N THR A 33 -6.55 -21.75 -6.80
CA THR A 33 -7.08 -23.03 -7.30
C THR A 33 -7.30 -24.06 -6.18
N ASP A 34 -6.83 -23.75 -4.97
CA ASP A 34 -7.03 -24.62 -3.80
C ASP A 34 -8.40 -24.36 -3.13
N ARG A 35 -8.74 -25.22 -2.18
CA ARG A 35 -10.01 -25.16 -1.41
C ARG A 35 -9.77 -24.78 0.06
N LYS A 36 -8.71 -24.03 0.35
CA LYS A 36 -8.33 -23.66 1.73
C LYS A 36 -9.09 -22.46 2.27
N ALA A 37 -9.85 -21.78 1.42
CA ALA A 37 -10.73 -20.66 1.75
C ALA A 37 -11.79 -20.53 0.65
N TYR A 38 -12.74 -19.64 0.84
CA TYR A 38 -13.67 -19.21 -0.22
C TYR A 38 -13.07 -18.01 -0.94
N TYR A 39 -13.10 -18.06 -2.27
CA TYR A 39 -12.51 -17.05 -3.14
C TYR A 39 -13.55 -16.50 -4.10
N GLU A 40 -13.61 -15.21 -4.18
CA GLU A 40 -14.41 -14.48 -5.15
C GLU A 40 -13.54 -13.41 -5.81
N THR A 41 -13.69 -13.20 -7.11
CA THR A 41 -13.01 -12.11 -7.81
C THR A 41 -14.05 -11.20 -8.44
N ILE A 42 -14.00 -9.93 -8.10
CA ILE A 42 -14.85 -8.89 -8.66
C ILE A 42 -14.04 -7.92 -9.49
N ALA A 43 -14.67 -7.22 -10.43
CA ALA A 43 -14.06 -6.12 -11.16
C ALA A 43 -14.36 -4.79 -10.45
N VAL A 44 -13.33 -3.97 -10.27
CA VAL A 44 -13.42 -2.62 -9.70
C VAL A 44 -12.64 -1.68 -10.60
N ASN A 45 -13.32 -0.71 -11.21
CA ASN A 45 -12.73 0.22 -12.20
C ASN A 45 -11.91 -0.49 -13.31
N GLY A 46 -12.38 -1.66 -13.77
CA GLY A 46 -11.70 -2.45 -14.79
C GLY A 46 -10.57 -3.37 -14.29
N PHE A 47 -10.21 -3.30 -13.02
CA PHE A 47 -9.18 -4.13 -12.40
C PHE A 47 -9.78 -5.19 -11.47
N PRO A 48 -9.16 -6.38 -11.36
CA PRO A 48 -9.67 -7.41 -10.47
C PRO A 48 -9.38 -7.10 -8.99
N CYS A 49 -10.30 -7.50 -8.12
CA CYS A 49 -10.12 -7.54 -6.68
C CYS A 49 -10.50 -8.93 -6.18
N LEU A 50 -9.56 -9.62 -5.54
CA LEU A 50 -9.76 -10.93 -4.94
C LEU A 50 -10.31 -10.75 -3.52
N ILE A 51 -11.39 -11.46 -3.20
CA ILE A 51 -11.96 -11.51 -1.86
C ILE A 51 -11.73 -12.91 -1.30
N VAL A 52 -11.14 -12.98 -0.12
CA VAL A 52 -10.86 -14.24 0.60
C VAL A 52 -11.73 -14.29 1.84
N ARG A 53 -12.45 -15.39 2.04
CA ARG A 53 -13.35 -15.62 3.18
C ARG A 53 -13.13 -16.99 3.81
N GLU A 54 -13.39 -17.13 5.11
CA GLU A 54 -13.45 -18.42 5.80
C GLU A 54 -14.75 -19.19 5.46
N HIS A 55 -15.84 -18.45 5.19
CA HIS A 55 -17.17 -19.00 4.95
C HIS A 55 -17.76 -18.44 3.64
N PRO A 56 -18.76 -19.14 3.04
CA PRO A 56 -19.36 -18.69 1.78
C PRO A 56 -20.13 -17.36 1.90
N LYS A 57 -20.60 -17.02 3.09
CA LYS A 57 -21.27 -15.73 3.37
C LYS A 57 -20.25 -14.69 3.85
N PRO A 58 -20.45 -13.41 3.52
CA PRO A 58 -19.64 -12.34 4.08
C PRO A 58 -19.63 -12.35 5.61
N SER A 59 -18.49 -12.05 6.21
CA SER A 59 -18.36 -11.81 7.65
C SER A 59 -18.91 -10.42 8.01
N GLU A 60 -18.91 -10.07 9.31
CA GLU A 60 -19.35 -8.74 9.75
C GLU A 60 -18.30 -7.66 9.52
N ARG A 61 -17.02 -8.04 9.36
CA ARG A 61 -15.88 -7.14 9.24
C ARG A 61 -14.99 -7.52 8.08
N ALA A 62 -14.28 -6.53 7.57
CA ALA A 62 -13.35 -6.76 6.46
C ALA A 62 -12.05 -5.96 6.58
N ILE A 63 -11.00 -6.48 5.95
CA ILE A 63 -9.69 -5.86 5.82
C ILE A 63 -9.43 -5.62 4.33
N LEU A 64 -9.13 -4.39 3.96
CA LEU A 64 -8.57 -4.04 2.66
C LEU A 64 -7.05 -4.18 2.76
N TYR A 65 -6.51 -5.24 2.16
CA TYR A 65 -5.09 -5.59 2.24
C TYR A 65 -4.36 -5.25 0.96
N PHE A 66 -3.25 -4.52 1.08
CA PHE A 66 -2.43 -4.05 -0.03
C PHE A 66 -1.04 -4.72 -0.02
N PHE A 67 -0.65 -5.26 -1.17
CA PHE A 67 0.70 -5.78 -1.36
C PHE A 67 1.75 -4.67 -1.49
N GLY A 68 3.00 -5.00 -1.22
CA GLY A 68 4.16 -4.13 -1.45
C GLY A 68 4.70 -4.25 -2.87
N GLY A 69 5.69 -3.42 -3.19
CA GLY A 69 6.37 -3.44 -4.49
C GLY A 69 6.64 -2.06 -5.06
N GLY A 70 6.65 -1.01 -4.23
CA GLY A 70 6.96 0.37 -4.64
C GLY A 70 5.97 0.93 -5.67
N MET A 71 4.73 0.46 -5.71
CA MET A 71 3.73 0.79 -6.73
C MET A 71 4.09 0.32 -8.15
N VAL A 72 5.20 -0.38 -8.35
CA VAL A 72 5.72 -0.75 -9.68
C VAL A 72 5.91 -2.25 -9.86
N ILE A 73 6.05 -3.01 -8.77
CA ILE A 73 6.18 -4.47 -8.78
C ILE A 73 4.85 -5.08 -8.34
N GLY A 74 4.30 -5.96 -9.18
CA GLY A 74 3.04 -6.63 -8.93
C GLY A 74 3.11 -7.70 -7.83
N PRO A 75 1.95 -8.15 -7.34
CA PRO A 75 1.85 -9.21 -6.35
C PRO A 75 2.21 -10.56 -6.93
N ASP A 76 2.43 -11.53 -6.07
CA ASP A 76 2.56 -12.93 -6.47
C ASP A 76 1.73 -13.86 -5.56
N LYS A 77 1.75 -15.16 -5.88
CA LYS A 77 1.00 -16.16 -5.10
C LYS A 77 1.45 -16.27 -3.64
N GLY A 78 2.59 -15.68 -3.27
CA GLY A 78 3.08 -15.61 -1.89
C GLY A 78 2.21 -14.73 -0.99
N ASP A 79 1.42 -13.82 -1.55
CA ASP A 79 0.46 -13.00 -0.81
C ASP A 79 -0.75 -13.83 -0.31
N LEU A 80 -1.12 -14.90 -1.01
CA LEU A 80 -2.30 -15.70 -0.69
C LEU A 80 -2.26 -16.36 0.70
N PRO A 81 -1.13 -16.95 1.18
CA PRO A 81 -1.02 -17.43 2.56
C PRO A 81 -1.22 -16.35 3.60
N VAL A 82 -0.77 -15.11 3.34
CA VAL A 82 -0.95 -13.97 4.24
C VAL A 82 -2.42 -13.60 4.35
N MET A 83 -3.12 -13.46 3.22
CA MET A 83 -4.55 -13.17 3.18
C MET A 83 -5.37 -14.23 3.94
N ARG A 84 -5.09 -15.51 3.72
CA ARG A 84 -5.76 -16.62 4.43
C ARG A 84 -5.50 -16.59 5.93
N LYS A 85 -4.25 -16.26 6.32
CA LYS A 85 -3.91 -16.13 7.74
C LYS A 85 -4.65 -14.96 8.37
N LEU A 86 -4.66 -13.80 7.73
CA LEU A 86 -5.44 -12.65 8.19
C LEU A 86 -6.92 -13.03 8.35
N CYS A 87 -7.52 -13.62 7.33
CA CYS A 87 -8.91 -14.04 7.36
C CYS A 87 -9.20 -14.97 8.57
N ARG A 88 -8.42 -16.03 8.74
CA ARG A 88 -8.59 -17.02 9.82
C ARG A 88 -8.36 -16.43 11.22
N GLU A 89 -7.29 -15.63 11.40
CA GLU A 89 -6.90 -15.13 12.74
C GLU A 89 -7.79 -13.96 13.20
N THR A 90 -8.40 -13.22 12.26
CA THR A 90 -9.22 -12.05 12.59
C THR A 90 -10.73 -12.29 12.45
N GLY A 91 -11.13 -13.33 11.73
CA GLY A 91 -12.52 -13.57 11.34
C GLY A 91 -13.05 -12.52 10.34
N CYS A 92 -12.18 -11.74 9.71
CA CYS A 92 -12.55 -10.72 8.73
C CYS A 92 -12.45 -11.28 7.30
N ASP A 93 -13.31 -10.83 6.41
CA ASP A 93 -13.07 -10.99 4.98
C ASP A 93 -11.86 -10.16 4.55
N VAL A 94 -11.03 -10.66 3.64
CA VAL A 94 -9.86 -9.94 3.14
C VAL A 94 -10.07 -9.59 1.68
N TRP A 95 -10.09 -8.29 1.36
CA TRP A 95 -10.14 -7.77 0.02
C TRP A 95 -8.73 -7.43 -0.46
N PHE A 96 -8.34 -7.96 -1.60
CA PHE A 96 -7.00 -7.83 -2.19
C PHE A 96 -7.12 -7.26 -3.61
N PRO A 97 -7.04 -5.93 -3.76
CA PRO A 97 -7.08 -5.30 -5.07
C PRO A 97 -5.77 -5.56 -5.84
N PHE A 98 -5.89 -6.03 -7.07
CA PHE A 98 -4.79 -6.03 -8.03
C PHE A 98 -4.73 -4.64 -8.68
N TYR A 99 -4.36 -3.64 -7.89
CA TYR A 99 -4.39 -2.24 -8.32
C TYR A 99 -3.43 -1.97 -9.49
N PRO A 100 -3.75 -0.97 -10.36
CA PRO A 100 -2.88 -0.59 -11.47
C PRO A 100 -1.51 -0.15 -10.97
N LEU A 101 -0.45 -0.65 -11.63
CA LEU A 101 0.93 -0.35 -11.27
C LEU A 101 1.42 0.90 -12.00
N CYS A 102 2.27 1.67 -11.34
CA CYS A 102 2.80 2.92 -11.86
C CYS A 102 3.86 2.77 -12.97
N MET A 103 4.07 1.53 -13.45
CA MET A 103 4.79 1.28 -14.70
C MET A 103 3.99 1.70 -15.95
N GLU A 104 2.67 1.62 -15.87
CA GLU A 104 1.73 1.86 -16.99
C GLU A 104 0.64 2.88 -16.64
N HIS A 105 0.48 3.21 -15.34
CA HIS A 105 -0.59 4.04 -14.82
C HIS A 105 -0.06 5.13 -13.90
N CYS A 106 -0.78 6.25 -13.81
CA CYS A 106 -0.52 7.26 -12.79
C CYS A 106 -1.00 6.76 -11.42
N ILE A 107 -0.34 7.18 -10.34
CA ILE A 107 -0.74 6.85 -8.96
C ILE A 107 -2.21 7.27 -8.66
N THR A 108 -2.73 8.28 -9.33
CA THR A 108 -4.12 8.71 -9.19
C THR A 108 -5.12 7.64 -9.64
N GLU A 109 -4.76 6.82 -10.65
CA GLU A 109 -5.59 5.69 -11.09
C GLU A 109 -5.55 4.55 -10.06
N THR A 110 -4.36 4.32 -9.45
CA THR A 110 -4.24 3.38 -8.32
C THR A 110 -5.17 3.80 -7.18
N TYR A 111 -5.14 5.07 -6.77
CA TYR A 111 -6.03 5.57 -5.71
C TYR A 111 -7.50 5.49 -6.09
N ALA A 112 -7.86 5.83 -7.33
CA ALA A 112 -9.25 5.72 -7.81
C ALA A 112 -9.78 4.27 -7.69
N MET A 113 -8.98 3.27 -8.03
CA MET A 113 -9.36 1.85 -7.93
C MET A 113 -9.47 1.40 -6.47
N VAL A 114 -8.45 1.68 -5.65
CA VAL A 114 -8.44 1.18 -4.26
C VAL A 114 -9.47 1.90 -3.38
N TYR A 115 -9.74 3.18 -3.66
CA TYR A 115 -10.80 3.91 -2.96
C TYR A 115 -12.20 3.41 -3.36
N GLU A 116 -12.40 3.03 -4.62
CA GLU A 116 -13.65 2.38 -5.03
C GLU A 116 -13.84 1.01 -4.36
N CYS A 117 -12.77 0.23 -4.14
CA CYS A 117 -12.83 -0.96 -3.29
C CYS A 117 -13.31 -0.60 -1.87
N TYR A 118 -12.70 0.43 -1.27
CA TYR A 118 -13.08 0.91 0.05
C TYR A 118 -14.54 1.33 0.13
N ARG A 119 -15.03 2.08 -0.87
CA ARG A 119 -16.44 2.51 -0.97
C ARG A 119 -17.40 1.31 -1.01
N LYS A 120 -17.07 0.29 -1.81
CA LYS A 120 -17.85 -0.95 -1.88
C LYS A 120 -17.84 -1.71 -0.56
N MET A 121 -16.71 -1.74 0.14
CA MET A 121 -16.60 -2.36 1.45
C MET A 121 -17.45 -1.63 2.50
N ILE A 122 -17.40 -0.30 2.55
CA ILE A 122 -18.25 0.48 3.46
C ILE A 122 -19.74 0.22 3.19
N ALA A 123 -20.13 0.11 1.92
CA ALA A 123 -21.53 -0.22 1.57
C ALA A 123 -21.95 -1.63 2.00
N LEU A 124 -21.01 -2.61 1.98
CA LEU A 124 -21.30 -4.00 2.31
C LEU A 124 -21.21 -4.30 3.82
N TYR A 125 -20.17 -3.78 4.50
CA TYR A 125 -19.87 -4.11 5.89
C TYR A 125 -20.29 -3.01 6.88
N GLY A 126 -20.58 -1.81 6.40
CA GLY A 126 -20.89 -0.64 7.21
C GLY A 126 -19.65 0.11 7.73
N GLY A 127 -19.85 1.37 8.09
CA GLY A 127 -18.81 2.18 8.73
C GLY A 127 -18.38 1.59 10.08
N GLY A 128 -17.09 1.64 10.39
CA GLY A 128 -16.51 1.07 11.62
C GLY A 128 -16.20 -0.44 11.55
N ASN A 129 -16.54 -1.13 10.46
CA ASN A 129 -16.26 -2.55 10.27
C ASN A 129 -15.20 -2.83 9.21
N VAL A 130 -14.63 -1.80 8.61
CA VAL A 130 -13.56 -1.90 7.60
C VAL A 130 -12.25 -1.38 8.18
N SER A 131 -11.20 -2.18 8.04
CA SER A 131 -9.82 -1.80 8.37
C SER A 131 -8.95 -1.86 7.13
N THR A 132 -7.82 -1.15 7.13
CA THR A 132 -6.83 -1.22 6.06
C THR A 132 -5.51 -1.78 6.59
N CYS A 133 -4.82 -2.56 5.76
CA CYS A 133 -3.54 -3.15 6.12
C CYS A 133 -2.66 -3.26 4.89
N GLY A 134 -1.36 -3.07 5.04
CA GLY A 134 -0.44 -3.25 3.93
C GLY A 134 1.02 -3.20 4.34
N PHE A 135 1.86 -3.62 3.39
CA PHE A 135 3.31 -3.70 3.55
C PHE A 135 4.02 -2.82 2.52
N SER A 136 5.06 -2.07 2.92
CA SER A 136 5.85 -1.19 2.04
C SER A 136 4.93 -0.17 1.33
N SER A 137 4.94 -0.09 0.00
CA SER A 137 3.99 0.74 -0.75
C SER A 137 2.51 0.40 -0.45
N GLY A 138 2.20 -0.85 -0.13
CA GLY A 138 0.88 -1.23 0.37
C GLY A 138 0.56 -0.64 1.74
N GLY A 139 1.56 -0.48 2.61
CA GLY A 139 1.41 0.25 3.88
C GLY A 139 1.12 1.74 3.66
N ALA A 140 1.77 2.34 2.64
CA ALA A 140 1.46 3.70 2.21
C ALA A 140 0.02 3.82 1.68
N LEU A 141 -0.47 2.86 0.88
CA LEU A 141 -1.87 2.84 0.44
C LEU A 141 -2.85 2.65 1.59
N ALA A 142 -2.51 1.81 2.59
CA ALA A 142 -3.37 1.61 3.77
C ALA A 142 -3.60 2.91 4.54
N LEU A 143 -2.56 3.73 4.71
CA LEU A 143 -2.64 5.10 5.24
C LEU A 143 -3.33 6.05 4.26
N GLY A 144 -2.97 5.92 2.98
CA GLY A 144 -3.46 6.77 1.90
C GLY A 144 -4.97 6.72 1.71
N ILE A 145 -5.65 5.61 2.05
CA ILE A 145 -7.12 5.53 2.03
C ILE A 145 -7.73 6.59 2.94
N ALA A 146 -7.22 6.75 4.17
CA ALA A 146 -7.74 7.74 5.11
C ALA A 146 -7.52 9.17 4.62
N ALA A 147 -6.30 9.47 4.15
CA ALA A 147 -5.96 10.78 3.61
C ALA A 147 -6.78 11.11 2.34
N HIS A 148 -6.95 10.13 1.45
CA HIS A 148 -7.75 10.30 0.24
C HIS A 148 -9.24 10.49 0.56
N ASN A 149 -9.74 9.78 1.57
CA ASN A 149 -11.10 9.92 2.05
C ASN A 149 -11.37 11.34 2.58
N ASN A 150 -10.45 11.88 3.41
CA ASN A 150 -10.58 13.25 3.92
C ASN A 150 -10.46 14.32 2.82
N ALA A 151 -9.84 14.01 1.69
CA ALA A 151 -9.77 14.89 0.53
C ALA A 151 -11.03 14.86 -0.36
N GLN A 152 -12.01 13.98 -0.07
CA GLN A 152 -13.25 13.92 -0.85
C GLN A 152 -14.25 14.99 -0.37
N PRO A 153 -15.12 15.51 -1.26
CA PRO A 153 -16.19 16.45 -0.88
C PRO A 153 -17.16 15.86 0.15
N GLU A 154 -17.41 14.57 0.08
CA GLU A 154 -18.29 13.81 0.98
C GLU A 154 -17.52 12.59 1.51
N PRO A 155 -16.74 12.74 2.60
CA PRO A 155 -15.95 11.64 3.15
C PRO A 155 -16.84 10.50 3.66
N LEU A 156 -16.41 9.28 3.42
CA LEU A 156 -16.98 8.08 4.02
C LEU A 156 -16.53 7.94 5.49
N PRO A 157 -17.16 7.06 6.28
CA PRO A 157 -16.58 6.67 7.58
C PRO A 157 -15.12 6.23 7.43
N GLN A 158 -14.24 6.67 8.33
CA GLN A 158 -12.82 6.32 8.29
C GLN A 158 -12.57 4.84 8.61
N PRO A 159 -11.43 4.27 8.17
CA PRO A 159 -11.02 2.93 8.56
C PRO A 159 -10.98 2.81 10.08
N ARG A 160 -11.49 1.68 10.60
CA ARG A 160 -11.48 1.40 12.04
C ARG A 160 -10.06 1.29 12.59
N HIS A 161 -9.20 0.55 11.88
CA HIS A 161 -7.79 0.39 12.19
C HIS A 161 -7.00 0.50 10.90
N ILE A 162 -5.84 1.12 10.97
CA ILE A 162 -4.85 1.13 9.90
C ILE A 162 -3.60 0.42 10.40
N VAL A 163 -3.17 -0.63 9.71
CA VAL A 163 -1.93 -1.36 10.01
C VAL A 163 -0.95 -1.16 8.86
N ALA A 164 0.06 -0.34 9.07
CA ALA A 164 1.07 0.00 8.08
C ALA A 164 2.42 -0.60 8.45
N VAL A 165 2.84 -1.62 7.71
CA VAL A 165 4.13 -2.29 7.93
C VAL A 165 5.14 -1.71 6.95
N SER A 166 6.20 -1.11 7.49
CA SER A 166 7.25 -0.43 6.70
C SER A 166 6.68 0.48 5.61
N PRO A 167 5.69 1.36 5.90
CA PRO A 167 5.13 2.21 4.87
C PRO A 167 6.23 3.08 4.24
N GLY A 168 6.27 3.09 2.91
CA GLY A 168 7.23 3.89 2.15
C GLY A 168 6.58 5.14 1.59
N GLU A 169 7.36 6.23 1.52
CA GLU A 169 6.93 7.44 0.83
C GLU A 169 8.08 8.06 0.04
N VAL A 170 7.73 8.92 -0.90
CA VAL A 170 8.71 9.79 -1.56
C VAL A 170 9.15 10.85 -0.54
N PRO A 171 10.45 10.98 -0.24
CA PRO A 171 10.91 11.95 0.76
C PRO A 171 10.67 13.38 0.28
N TRP A 172 9.88 14.13 1.02
CA TRP A 172 9.40 15.46 0.60
C TRP A 172 10.18 16.63 1.21
N ASN A 173 10.91 16.41 2.32
CA ASN A 173 11.71 17.45 2.97
C ASN A 173 13.17 17.00 3.20
N ASP A 174 14.06 17.96 3.43
CA ASP A 174 15.49 17.67 3.55
C ASP A 174 15.84 16.89 4.83
N ALA A 175 15.10 17.11 5.91
CA ALA A 175 15.30 16.36 7.17
C ALA A 175 15.01 14.87 6.97
N GLU A 176 13.94 14.54 6.30
CA GLU A 176 13.57 13.16 5.96
C GLU A 176 14.62 12.51 5.03
N LYS A 177 15.05 13.24 3.98
CA LYS A 177 16.10 12.77 3.07
C LYS A 177 17.38 12.41 3.84
N VAL A 178 17.80 13.28 4.77
CA VAL A 178 19.00 13.05 5.60
C VAL A 178 18.83 11.80 6.46
N ARG A 179 17.66 11.61 7.10
CA ARG A 179 17.39 10.40 7.93
C ARG A 179 17.43 9.13 7.09
N MET A 180 16.74 9.11 5.93
CA MET A 180 16.72 7.97 5.03
C MET A 180 18.11 7.64 4.48
N GLN A 181 18.91 8.64 4.09
CA GLN A 181 20.28 8.47 3.62
C GLN A 181 21.21 7.89 4.71
N ALA A 182 21.04 8.33 5.95
CA ALA A 182 21.81 7.80 7.07
C ALA A 182 21.57 6.29 7.30
N LEU A 183 20.36 5.82 7.03
CA LEU A 183 19.97 4.41 7.14
C LEU A 183 20.39 3.56 5.93
N ASN A 184 20.72 4.19 4.80
CA ASN A 184 20.97 3.46 3.55
C ASN A 184 22.04 2.37 3.64
N LYS A 185 23.08 2.54 4.46
CA LYS A 185 24.13 1.52 4.64
C LYS A 185 23.67 0.32 5.47
N ARG A 186 22.66 0.49 6.31
CA ARG A 186 22.13 -0.54 7.23
C ARG A 186 21.04 -1.36 6.57
N ASP A 187 20.24 -0.74 5.73
CA ASP A 187 19.20 -1.42 4.97
C ASP A 187 19.80 -2.45 4.01
N VAL A 188 19.29 -3.67 4.05
CA VAL A 188 19.73 -4.78 3.20
C VAL A 188 18.78 -5.05 2.00
N SER A 189 17.66 -4.37 1.96
CA SER A 189 16.55 -4.62 1.03
C SER A 189 16.34 -3.49 0.04
N ILE A 190 16.32 -2.23 0.51
CA ILE A 190 16.00 -1.04 -0.28
C ILE A 190 17.21 -0.11 -0.32
N ASP A 191 17.45 0.48 -1.48
CA ASP A 191 18.39 1.60 -1.62
C ASP A 191 17.63 2.93 -1.63
N TYR A 192 18.19 3.95 -0.96
CA TYR A 192 17.60 5.29 -0.93
C TYR A 192 17.35 5.86 -2.34
N ALA A 193 18.19 5.52 -3.31
CA ALA A 193 18.01 5.96 -4.69
C ALA A 193 16.64 5.57 -5.26
N PHE A 194 16.10 4.42 -4.85
CA PHE A 194 14.76 3.98 -5.24
C PHE A 194 13.68 4.95 -4.75
N MET A 195 13.79 5.45 -3.53
CA MET A 195 12.80 6.35 -2.94
C MET A 195 12.66 7.66 -3.71
N VAL A 196 13.75 8.09 -4.38
CA VAL A 196 13.75 9.27 -5.25
C VAL A 196 13.28 8.92 -6.67
N THR A 197 13.75 7.78 -7.20
CA THR A 197 13.45 7.38 -8.59
C THR A 197 11.98 6.96 -8.76
N VAL A 198 11.39 6.34 -7.72
CA VAL A 198 10.01 5.82 -7.79
C VAL A 198 8.96 6.93 -8.01
N GLU A 199 9.24 8.16 -7.59
CA GLU A 199 8.34 9.30 -7.83
C GLU A 199 8.01 9.48 -9.31
N LYS A 200 9.00 9.34 -10.18
CA LYS A 200 8.80 9.47 -11.63
C LYS A 200 7.84 8.41 -12.18
N PHE A 201 7.95 7.18 -11.67
CA PHE A 201 7.01 6.12 -12.01
C PHE A 201 5.62 6.43 -11.46
N MET A 202 5.51 6.83 -10.19
CA MET A 202 4.23 7.16 -9.56
C MET A 202 3.49 8.28 -10.29
N ARG A 203 4.20 9.28 -10.75
CA ARG A 203 3.61 10.35 -11.56
C ARG A 203 3.19 9.89 -12.95
N HIS A 204 3.92 8.99 -13.57
CA HIS A 204 3.68 8.46 -14.93
C HIS A 204 3.24 9.55 -15.93
N GLY A 205 3.92 10.72 -15.89
CA GLY A 205 3.60 11.88 -16.74
C GLY A 205 2.45 12.76 -16.27
N CYS A 206 1.78 12.47 -15.14
CA CYS A 206 0.76 13.33 -14.56
C CYS A 206 1.42 14.51 -13.82
N GLU A 207 0.98 15.74 -14.13
CA GLU A 207 1.48 16.95 -13.48
C GLU A 207 0.83 17.19 -12.10
N ASN A 208 -0.47 17.00 -12.01
CA ASN A 208 -1.28 17.32 -10.83
C ASN A 208 -1.57 16.07 -9.98
N VAL A 209 -0.53 15.56 -9.30
CA VAL A 209 -0.67 14.47 -8.33
C VAL A 209 -0.73 15.08 -6.93
N PRO A 210 -1.79 14.81 -6.14
CA PRO A 210 -1.87 15.25 -4.75
C PRO A 210 -0.68 14.76 -3.92
N ASP A 211 -0.12 15.64 -3.10
CA ASP A 211 1.11 15.37 -2.36
C ASP A 211 1.04 14.13 -1.46
N TYR A 212 -0.10 13.91 -0.79
CA TYR A 212 -0.30 12.75 0.07
C TYR A 212 -0.27 11.40 -0.68
N MET A 213 -0.46 11.39 -1.99
CA MET A 213 -0.35 10.17 -2.79
C MET A 213 1.11 9.77 -3.03
N LEU A 214 2.03 10.71 -2.96
CA LEU A 214 3.47 10.50 -3.09
C LEU A 214 4.13 10.36 -1.72
N SER A 215 3.75 11.22 -0.79
CA SER A 215 4.29 11.33 0.56
C SER A 215 3.15 11.25 1.57
N GLY A 216 2.88 10.04 2.06
CA GLY A 216 1.72 9.73 2.90
C GLY A 216 1.66 10.56 4.19
N SER A 217 2.83 10.95 4.75
CA SER A 217 2.93 11.81 5.94
C SER A 217 2.36 13.23 5.74
N ARG A 218 2.11 13.63 4.49
CA ARG A 218 1.41 14.88 4.15
C ARG A 218 -0.11 14.75 4.12
N GLY A 219 -0.64 13.55 4.40
CA GLY A 219 -2.05 13.29 4.47
C GLY A 219 -2.72 13.83 5.72
N ASP A 220 -4.04 13.94 5.65
CA ASP A 220 -4.91 14.22 6.81
C ASP A 220 -5.51 12.92 7.33
N PHE A 221 -5.22 12.59 8.60
CA PHE A 221 -5.70 11.39 9.30
C PHE A 221 -6.82 11.69 10.30
N THR A 222 -7.42 12.88 10.24
CA THR A 222 -8.52 13.26 11.12
C THR A 222 -9.66 12.25 11.06
N GLY A 223 -10.12 11.81 12.24
CA GLY A 223 -11.24 10.87 12.38
C GLY A 223 -10.87 9.39 12.26
N VAL A 224 -9.60 9.05 12.03
CA VAL A 224 -9.12 7.66 12.12
C VAL A 224 -9.11 7.23 13.60
N GLY A 225 -9.51 5.98 13.87
CA GLY A 225 -9.50 5.44 15.23
C GLY A 225 -8.10 5.12 15.72
N ASP A 226 -7.45 4.16 15.08
CA ASP A 226 -6.12 3.69 15.47
C ASP A 226 -5.21 3.50 14.25
N ILE A 227 -3.97 3.98 14.35
CA ILE A 227 -2.92 3.76 13.36
C ILE A 227 -1.76 3.01 14.03
N HIS A 228 -1.38 1.87 13.45
CA HIS A 228 -0.27 1.07 13.91
C HIS A 228 0.84 1.05 12.88
N PHE A 229 2.01 1.57 13.23
CA PHE A 229 3.22 1.53 12.42
C PHE A 229 4.17 0.43 12.90
N PHE A 230 4.69 -0.35 11.97
CA PHE A 230 5.73 -1.34 12.23
C PHE A 230 6.91 -1.09 11.30
N TYR A 231 8.08 -0.84 11.86
CA TYR A 231 9.31 -0.61 11.11
C TYR A 231 10.49 -1.42 11.70
N SER A 232 11.45 -1.75 10.87
CA SER A 232 12.79 -2.08 11.35
C SER A 232 13.59 -0.78 11.55
N ALA A 233 14.29 -0.66 12.67
CA ALA A 233 15.15 0.50 12.93
C ALA A 233 16.35 0.62 11.96
N ASP A 234 16.57 -0.40 11.13
CA ASP A 234 17.68 -0.47 10.17
C ASP A 234 17.28 -0.21 8.72
N GLU A 235 15.97 -0.02 8.45
CA GLU A 235 15.49 0.20 7.09
C GLU A 235 15.39 1.69 6.71
N VAL A 236 15.63 1.98 5.42
CA VAL A 236 15.54 3.34 4.86
C VAL A 236 14.18 3.97 5.14
N LEU A 237 13.11 3.19 5.05
CA LEU A 237 11.72 3.66 5.22
C LEU A 237 11.45 4.17 6.65
N TYR A 238 12.19 3.70 7.66
CA TYR A 238 12.09 4.21 9.03
C TYR A 238 12.39 5.71 9.14
N GLY A 239 13.14 6.27 8.18
CA GLY A 239 13.43 7.70 8.11
C GLY A 239 12.20 8.59 7.94
N ALA A 240 11.06 8.05 7.47
CA ALA A 240 9.78 8.74 7.34
C ALA A 240 8.96 8.77 8.64
N LEU A 241 9.25 7.90 9.62
CA LEU A 241 8.41 7.77 10.82
C LEU A 241 8.18 9.08 11.57
N PRO A 242 9.19 9.98 11.79
CA PRO A 242 8.95 11.23 12.48
C PRO A 242 7.93 12.14 11.79
N ASP A 243 7.86 12.13 10.46
CA ASP A 243 6.89 12.90 9.69
C ASP A 243 5.48 12.30 9.81
N PHE A 244 5.35 10.97 9.84
CA PHE A 244 4.08 10.29 10.15
C PHE A 244 3.62 10.55 11.58
N GLU A 245 4.52 10.51 12.58
CA GLU A 245 4.17 10.86 13.97
C GLU A 245 3.64 12.29 14.07
N GLU A 246 4.25 13.22 13.35
CA GLU A 246 3.78 14.61 13.31
C GLU A 246 2.42 14.73 12.62
N ALA A 247 2.19 13.98 11.54
CA ALA A 247 0.89 13.94 10.88
C ALA A 247 -0.21 13.38 11.79
N CYS A 248 0.09 12.32 12.54
CA CYS A 248 -0.84 11.75 13.53
C CYS A 248 -1.14 12.75 14.67
N LYS A 249 -0.13 13.44 15.20
CA LYS A 249 -0.31 14.49 16.21
C LYS A 249 -1.21 15.61 15.71
N ARG A 250 -1.03 16.07 14.45
CA ARG A 250 -1.90 17.09 13.85
C ARG A 250 -3.36 16.63 13.76
N ALA A 251 -3.57 15.35 13.50
CA ALA A 251 -4.89 14.73 13.38
C ALA A 251 -5.51 14.32 14.75
N ASN A 252 -4.74 14.42 15.82
CA ASN A 252 -5.12 13.96 17.17
C ASN A 252 -5.43 12.45 17.21
N VAL A 253 -4.57 11.65 16.58
CA VAL A 253 -4.63 10.17 16.47
C VAL A 253 -3.42 9.56 17.17
#